data_c73410b6d145c0aaeabb56ea398c195f
#
_entry.id   c73410b6d145c0aaeabb56ea398c195f
#
_cell.length_a   1.000
_cell.length_b   1.000
_cell.length_c   1.000
_cell.angle_alpha   90.00
_cell.angle_beta   90.00
_cell.angle_gamma   90.00
#
_symmetry.space_group_name_H-M   'P 1'
#
loop_
_entity.id
_entity.type
_entity.pdbx_description
1 polymer ?
#
loop_
_entity_poly.entity_id
_entity_poly.type
_entity_poly.pdbx_seq_one_letter_code
_entity_poly.pdbx_strand_id
1 'polypeptide(L)'
;DKPVNYYILKARDYVKNTITLHLKNDVGALSLALLTGDKSLLSDEAYSNFTDCGTSHIMAVSGLHTSVICMGFYILLKNLGVRRNFRTALSLLVLLFYVSMTDFAVSVIRSSIMISILLLARVVNKKADTLNSLGLSVIVLCFNPYVVTDPSAVLSVLSVLGMLVVKPEIDDSIKPKKLNGFTRYLYDSLTFTLSVM
;
A
#
# COMPACT_ATOMS: atom_id res chain seq x y z
N ASP A 1 -23.15 -24.50 -0.26
CA ASP A 1 -21.93 -23.80 0.20
C ASP A 1 -21.78 -22.51 -0.61
N LYS A 2 -21.81 -21.37 0.07
CA LYS A 2 -21.64 -20.07 -0.60
C LYS A 2 -20.16 -19.88 -0.93
N PRO A 3 -19.82 -19.49 -2.17
CA PRO A 3 -18.41 -19.31 -2.57
C PRO A 3 -17.74 -18.19 -1.75
N VAL A 4 -16.44 -18.29 -1.56
CA VAL A 4 -15.62 -17.30 -0.79
C VAL A 4 -15.88 -15.87 -1.26
N ASN A 5 -16.08 -15.67 -2.57
CA ASN A 5 -16.43 -14.37 -3.16
C ASN A 5 -17.69 -13.74 -2.54
N TYR A 6 -18.67 -14.53 -2.11
CA TYR A 6 -19.87 -14.02 -1.46
C TYR A 6 -19.56 -13.30 -0.14
N TYR A 7 -18.63 -13.85 0.66
CA TYR A 7 -18.26 -13.25 1.94
C TYR A 7 -17.42 -11.98 1.76
N ILE A 8 -16.57 -11.95 0.73
CA ILE A 8 -15.77 -10.77 0.38
C ILE A 8 -16.69 -9.62 -0.08
N LEU A 9 -17.63 -9.91 -0.99
CA LEU A 9 -18.61 -8.91 -1.45
C LEU A 9 -19.47 -8.40 -0.29
N LYS A 10 -19.93 -9.30 0.59
CA LYS A 10 -20.70 -8.90 1.77
C LYS A 10 -19.90 -8.01 2.73
N ALA A 11 -18.62 -8.30 2.92
CA ALA A 11 -17.74 -7.45 3.73
C ALA A 11 -17.51 -6.09 3.07
N ARG A 12 -17.32 -6.03 1.75
CA ARG A 12 -17.21 -4.78 0.98
C ARG A 12 -18.47 -3.94 1.10
N ASP A 13 -19.65 -4.56 0.93
CA ASP A 13 -20.96 -3.89 1.10
C ASP A 13 -21.15 -3.38 2.53
N TYR A 14 -20.73 -4.16 3.52
CA TYR A 14 -20.78 -3.73 4.92
C TYR A 14 -19.91 -2.50 5.18
N VAL A 15 -18.66 -2.49 4.69
CA VAL A 15 -17.76 -1.33 4.77
C VAL A 15 -18.35 -0.13 4.05
N LYS A 16 -18.87 -0.32 2.83
CA LYS A 16 -19.52 0.72 2.04
C LYS A 16 -20.69 1.33 2.80
N ASN A 17 -21.61 0.51 3.30
CA ASN A 17 -22.78 0.97 4.05
C ASN A 17 -22.38 1.68 5.35
N THR A 18 -21.38 1.18 6.06
CA THR A 18 -20.91 1.80 7.30
C THR A 18 -20.31 3.18 7.04
N ILE A 19 -19.49 3.32 6.01
CA ILE A 19 -18.88 4.60 5.63
C ILE A 19 -19.97 5.60 5.21
N THR A 20 -20.92 5.19 4.37
CA THR A 20 -21.99 6.07 3.87
C THR A 20 -22.99 6.49 4.95
N LEU A 21 -23.16 5.67 6.00
CA LEU A 21 -24.00 6.03 7.15
C LEU A 21 -23.36 7.10 8.03
N HIS A 22 -22.04 7.08 8.21
CA HIS A 22 -21.34 7.96 9.13
C HIS A 22 -20.69 9.17 8.45
N LEU A 23 -20.27 9.02 7.18
CA LEU A 23 -19.64 10.07 6.40
C LEU A 23 -20.53 10.41 5.20
N LYS A 24 -21.00 11.65 5.17
CA LYS A 24 -21.91 12.14 4.11
C LYS A 24 -21.12 12.77 2.96
N ASN A 25 -21.75 12.80 1.78
CA ASN A 25 -21.23 13.45 0.57
C ASN A 25 -19.86 12.90 0.10
N ASP A 26 -19.08 13.74 -0.56
CA ASP A 26 -17.79 13.40 -1.17
C ASP A 26 -16.74 12.90 -0.17
N VAL A 27 -16.87 13.26 1.12
CA VAL A 27 -15.96 12.75 2.17
C VAL A 27 -16.15 11.25 2.36
N GLY A 28 -17.38 10.76 2.38
CA GLY A 28 -17.69 9.33 2.45
C GLY A 28 -17.25 8.60 1.18
N ALA A 29 -17.53 9.17 0.01
CA ALA A 29 -17.12 8.63 -1.29
C ALA A 29 -15.57 8.54 -1.42
N LEU A 30 -14.87 9.60 -1.01
CA LEU A 30 -13.41 9.63 -1.00
C LEU A 30 -12.82 8.60 -0.01
N SER A 31 -13.38 8.50 1.19
CA SER A 31 -12.96 7.51 2.18
C SER A 31 -13.13 6.08 1.68
N LEU A 32 -14.22 5.80 0.98
CA LEU A 32 -14.45 4.50 0.35
C LEU A 32 -13.43 4.23 -0.76
N ALA A 33 -13.18 5.20 -1.64
CA ALA A 33 -12.19 5.08 -2.70
C ALA A 33 -10.78 4.80 -2.15
N LEU A 34 -10.39 5.49 -1.07
CA LEU A 34 -9.08 5.30 -0.42
C LEU A 34 -8.93 3.93 0.24
N LEU A 35 -10.01 3.39 0.84
CA LEU A 35 -9.96 2.12 1.57
C LEU A 35 -10.14 0.89 0.66
N THR A 36 -11.02 0.97 -0.32
CA THR A 36 -11.42 -0.18 -1.14
C THR A 36 -11.09 -0.04 -2.62
N GLY A 37 -10.75 1.17 -3.08
CA GLY A 37 -10.60 1.49 -4.51
C GLY A 37 -11.93 1.75 -5.22
N ASP A 38 -13.07 1.65 -4.52
CA ASP A 38 -14.40 1.85 -5.10
C ASP A 38 -14.72 3.35 -5.24
N LYS A 39 -14.73 3.82 -6.49
CA LYS A 39 -15.01 5.22 -6.84
C LYS A 39 -16.48 5.45 -7.22
N SER A 40 -17.34 4.45 -7.09
CA SER A 40 -18.72 4.47 -7.60
C SER A 40 -19.61 5.54 -6.96
N LEU A 41 -19.25 6.05 -5.79
CA LEU A 41 -19.97 7.07 -5.06
C LEU A 41 -19.37 8.48 -5.20
N LEU A 42 -18.25 8.62 -5.91
CA LEU A 42 -17.62 9.91 -6.09
C LEU A 42 -18.42 10.71 -7.13
N SER A 43 -18.72 11.98 -6.83
CA SER A 43 -19.38 12.87 -7.78
C SER A 43 -18.46 13.21 -8.95
N ASP A 44 -19.03 13.44 -10.15
CA ASP A 44 -18.25 13.84 -11.33
C ASP A 44 -17.48 15.15 -11.08
N GLU A 45 -18.06 16.06 -10.32
CA GLU A 45 -17.42 17.31 -9.94
C GLU A 45 -16.21 17.08 -9.03
N ALA A 46 -16.33 16.23 -8.00
CA ALA A 46 -15.21 15.89 -7.13
C ALA A 46 -14.12 15.16 -7.92
N TYR A 47 -14.48 14.23 -8.80
CA TYR A 47 -13.52 13.53 -9.64
C TYR A 47 -12.76 14.49 -10.57
N SER A 48 -13.46 15.43 -11.22
CA SER A 48 -12.86 16.46 -12.07
C SER A 48 -11.88 17.34 -11.27
N ASN A 49 -12.32 17.84 -10.10
CA ASN A 49 -11.50 18.68 -9.24
C ASN A 49 -10.19 18.00 -8.83
N PHE A 50 -10.22 16.71 -8.46
CA PHE A 50 -9.02 15.94 -8.15
C PHE A 50 -8.10 15.73 -9.38
N THR A 51 -8.71 15.60 -10.55
CA THR A 51 -7.96 15.42 -11.81
C THR A 51 -7.29 16.73 -12.21
N ASP A 52 -8.00 17.85 -12.14
CA ASP A 52 -7.50 19.18 -12.48
C ASP A 52 -6.38 19.64 -11.55
N CYS A 53 -6.44 19.24 -10.27
CA CYS A 53 -5.37 19.44 -9.30
C CYS A 53 -4.18 18.46 -9.48
N GLY A 54 -4.23 17.51 -10.41
CA GLY A 54 -3.19 16.49 -10.59
C GLY A 54 -3.12 15.46 -9.46
N THR A 55 -4.12 15.41 -8.57
CA THR A 55 -4.14 14.57 -7.38
C THR A 55 -4.99 13.30 -7.53
N SER A 56 -5.41 12.97 -8.75
CA SER A 56 -6.21 11.77 -9.05
C SER A 56 -5.56 10.45 -8.58
N HIS A 57 -4.23 10.41 -8.49
CA HIS A 57 -3.48 9.26 -7.96
C HIS A 57 -3.75 8.98 -6.47
N ILE A 58 -4.18 9.99 -5.69
CA ILE A 58 -4.53 9.81 -4.27
C ILE A 58 -5.79 8.93 -4.15
N MET A 59 -6.70 9.00 -5.11
CA MET A 59 -7.93 8.19 -5.13
C MET A 59 -7.68 6.71 -5.48
N ALA A 60 -6.46 6.34 -5.83
CA ALA A 60 -6.09 4.95 -6.04
C ALA A 60 -5.55 4.34 -4.74
N VAL A 61 -5.94 3.10 -4.46
CA VAL A 61 -5.38 2.37 -3.32
C VAL A 61 -3.89 2.16 -3.56
N SER A 62 -3.08 2.60 -2.61
CA SER A 62 -1.62 2.57 -2.73
C SER A 62 -0.97 1.50 -1.85
N GLY A 63 0.29 1.18 -2.13
CA GLY A 63 1.09 0.31 -1.28
C GLY A 63 1.28 0.85 0.15
N LEU A 64 1.18 2.18 0.34
CA LEU A 64 1.21 2.79 1.67
C LEU A 64 -0.01 2.36 2.51
N HIS A 65 -1.22 2.41 1.94
CA HIS A 65 -2.44 1.96 2.63
C HIS A 65 -2.33 0.49 3.06
N THR A 66 -1.86 -0.37 2.16
CA THR A 66 -1.59 -1.78 2.44
C THR A 66 -0.60 -1.96 3.60
N SER A 67 0.49 -1.17 3.57
CA SER A 67 1.52 -1.23 4.61
C SER A 67 1.01 -0.77 5.96
N VAL A 68 0.27 0.34 6.01
CA VAL A 68 -0.31 0.88 7.25
C VAL A 68 -1.29 -0.11 7.87
N ILE A 69 -2.19 -0.68 7.08
CA ILE A 69 -3.19 -1.64 7.56
C ILE A 69 -2.49 -2.90 8.10
N CYS A 70 -1.62 -3.52 7.30
CA CYS A 70 -0.97 -4.77 7.68
C CYS A 70 -0.01 -4.60 8.86
N MET A 71 0.86 -3.58 8.81
CA MET A 71 1.83 -3.34 9.89
C MET A 71 1.16 -2.82 11.16
N GLY A 72 0.12 -1.99 11.04
CA GLY A 72 -0.68 -1.56 12.18
C GLY A 72 -1.31 -2.75 12.89
N PHE A 73 -1.91 -3.66 12.14
CA PHE A 73 -2.47 -4.90 12.68
C PHE A 73 -1.39 -5.80 13.31
N TYR A 74 -0.25 -5.96 12.65
CA TYR A 74 0.87 -6.73 13.19
C TYR A 74 1.40 -6.15 14.51
N ILE A 75 1.51 -4.82 14.61
CA ILE A 75 1.95 -4.12 15.84
C ILE A 75 0.90 -4.27 16.95
N LEU A 76 -0.39 -4.15 16.61
CA LEU A 76 -1.48 -4.38 17.56
C LEU A 76 -1.41 -5.78 18.18
N LEU A 77 -1.26 -6.81 17.36
CA LEU A 77 -1.11 -8.19 17.82
C LEU A 77 0.18 -8.38 18.66
N LYS A 78 1.25 -7.66 18.32
CA LYS A 78 2.47 -7.66 19.11
C LYS A 78 2.23 -7.10 20.51
N ASN A 79 1.52 -5.98 20.62
CA ASN A 79 1.21 -5.33 21.90
C ASN A 79 0.25 -6.16 22.75
N LEU A 80 -0.62 -6.97 22.13
CA LEU A 80 -1.49 -7.94 22.78
C LEU A 80 -0.75 -9.23 23.21
N GLY A 81 0.58 -9.31 23.05
CA GLY A 81 1.38 -10.45 23.47
C GLY A 81 1.25 -11.70 22.59
N VAL A 82 0.66 -11.60 21.40
CA VAL A 82 0.49 -12.75 20.50
C VAL A 82 1.85 -13.26 20.02
N ARG A 83 2.04 -14.57 20.04
CA ARG A 83 3.29 -15.23 19.58
C ARG A 83 3.61 -14.85 18.13
N ARG A 84 4.91 -14.68 17.82
CA ARG A 84 5.40 -14.20 16.51
C ARG A 84 4.80 -14.95 15.31
N ASN A 85 4.75 -16.26 15.36
CA ASN A 85 4.25 -17.06 14.24
C ASN A 85 2.74 -16.86 14.01
N PHE A 86 1.96 -16.78 15.10
CA PHE A 86 0.52 -16.53 15.03
C PHE A 86 0.20 -15.13 14.50
N ARG A 87 0.89 -14.09 15.01
CA ARG A 87 0.66 -12.73 14.50
C ARG A 87 1.06 -12.59 13.03
N THR A 88 2.13 -13.29 12.59
CA THR A 88 2.49 -13.33 11.16
C THR A 88 1.39 -14.00 10.34
N ALA A 89 0.92 -15.16 10.74
CA ALA A 89 -0.15 -15.87 10.03
C ALA A 89 -1.44 -15.03 9.94
N LEU A 90 -1.86 -14.41 11.05
CA LEU A 90 -3.04 -13.53 11.08
C LEU A 90 -2.85 -12.30 10.20
N SER A 91 -1.65 -11.68 10.21
CA SER A 91 -1.37 -10.53 9.36
C SER A 91 -1.37 -10.89 7.88
N LEU A 92 -0.88 -12.08 7.51
CA LEU A 92 -0.96 -12.58 6.13
C LEU A 92 -2.42 -12.85 5.71
N LEU A 93 -3.27 -13.35 6.62
CA LEU A 93 -4.70 -13.53 6.34
C LEU A 93 -5.40 -12.18 6.11
N VAL A 94 -5.12 -11.18 6.96
CA VAL A 94 -5.63 -9.81 6.77
C VAL A 94 -5.18 -9.24 5.42
N LEU A 95 -3.94 -9.52 5.02
CA LEU A 95 -3.38 -9.06 3.76
C LEU A 95 -4.10 -9.68 2.55
N LEU A 96 -4.33 -11.00 2.58
CA LEU A 96 -5.10 -11.71 1.55
C LEU A 96 -6.54 -11.20 1.46
N PHE A 97 -7.17 -10.97 2.61
CA PHE A 97 -8.50 -10.39 2.66
C PHE A 97 -8.53 -8.99 2.05
N TYR A 98 -7.55 -8.13 2.38
CA TYR A 98 -7.46 -6.77 1.86
C TYR A 98 -7.21 -6.73 0.35
N VAL A 99 -6.33 -7.59 -0.18
CA VAL A 99 -6.12 -7.74 -1.64
C VAL A 99 -7.45 -8.07 -2.34
N SER A 100 -8.23 -8.98 -1.77
CA SER A 100 -9.52 -9.37 -2.32
C SER A 100 -10.55 -8.24 -2.24
N MET A 101 -10.51 -7.42 -1.18
CA MET A 101 -11.39 -6.25 -1.01
C MET A 101 -11.10 -5.13 -2.02
N THR A 102 -9.86 -5.02 -2.49
CA THR A 102 -9.41 -3.99 -3.43
C THR A 102 -9.44 -4.44 -4.89
N ASP A 103 -10.22 -5.48 -5.21
CA ASP A 103 -10.32 -6.06 -6.56
C ASP A 103 -8.94 -6.38 -7.18
N PHE A 104 -8.03 -6.89 -6.37
CA PHE A 104 -6.69 -7.26 -6.82
C PHE A 104 -5.91 -6.12 -7.48
N ALA A 105 -6.08 -4.89 -6.99
CA ALA A 105 -5.34 -3.75 -7.49
C ALA A 105 -3.82 -4.03 -7.52
N VAL A 106 -3.16 -3.75 -8.64
CA VAL A 106 -1.77 -4.13 -8.90
C VAL A 106 -0.80 -3.59 -7.84
N SER A 107 -0.99 -2.34 -7.42
CA SER A 107 -0.20 -1.70 -6.35
C SER A 107 -0.35 -2.41 -5.00
N VAL A 108 -1.55 -2.93 -4.71
CA VAL A 108 -1.85 -3.70 -3.49
C VAL A 108 -1.23 -5.09 -3.56
N ILE A 109 -1.34 -5.79 -4.69
CA ILE A 109 -0.71 -7.11 -4.88
C ILE A 109 0.80 -6.99 -4.68
N ARG A 110 1.45 -6.03 -5.34
CA ARG A 110 2.90 -5.81 -5.23
C ARG A 110 3.33 -5.59 -3.78
N SER A 111 2.71 -4.63 -3.10
CA SER A 111 3.02 -4.32 -1.71
C SER A 111 2.73 -5.49 -0.78
N SER A 112 1.66 -6.26 -1.05
CA SER A 112 1.31 -7.45 -0.29
C SER A 112 2.36 -8.55 -0.40
N ILE A 113 2.89 -8.79 -1.59
CA ILE A 113 4.00 -9.75 -1.80
C ILE A 113 5.23 -9.31 -1.00
N MET A 114 5.63 -8.03 -1.13
CA MET A 114 6.79 -7.50 -0.42
C MET A 114 6.64 -7.58 1.10
N ILE A 115 5.48 -7.22 1.64
CA ILE A 115 5.18 -7.31 3.07
C ILE A 115 5.17 -8.76 3.54
N SER A 116 4.61 -9.67 2.73
CA SER A 116 4.60 -11.12 3.05
C SER A 116 6.02 -11.67 3.19
N ILE A 117 6.91 -11.32 2.26
CA ILE A 117 8.32 -11.72 2.34
C ILE A 117 8.99 -11.16 3.60
N LEU A 118 8.75 -9.88 3.92
CA LEU A 118 9.26 -9.24 5.12
C LEU A 118 8.78 -9.95 6.41
N LEU A 119 7.50 -10.28 6.48
CA LEU A 119 6.92 -10.96 7.64
C LEU A 119 7.43 -12.40 7.78
N LEU A 120 7.54 -13.13 6.69
CA LEU A 120 8.07 -14.50 6.65
C LEU A 120 9.57 -14.52 7.01
N ALA A 121 10.37 -13.59 6.49
CA ALA A 121 11.77 -13.46 6.83
C ALA A 121 11.97 -13.24 8.34
N ARG A 122 11.09 -12.46 8.97
CA ARG A 122 11.12 -12.29 10.44
C ARG A 122 10.86 -13.60 11.20
N VAL A 123 9.96 -14.46 10.71
CA VAL A 123 9.71 -15.79 11.33
C VAL A 123 10.96 -16.66 11.31
N VAL A 124 11.67 -16.65 10.19
CA VAL A 124 12.90 -17.46 10.00
C VAL A 124 14.16 -16.77 10.59
N ASN A 125 14.00 -15.60 11.23
CA ASN A 125 15.13 -14.79 11.74
C ASN A 125 16.12 -14.35 10.65
N LYS A 126 15.68 -14.16 9.42
CA LYS A 126 16.48 -13.64 8.31
C LYS A 126 16.11 -12.18 8.01
N LYS A 127 17.06 -11.44 7.43
CA LYS A 127 16.79 -10.12 6.88
C LYS A 127 16.17 -10.29 5.49
N ALA A 128 15.05 -9.64 5.24
CA ALA A 128 14.51 -9.53 3.88
C ALA A 128 15.30 -8.46 3.13
N ASP A 129 15.71 -8.79 1.93
CA ASP A 129 16.24 -7.82 0.98
C ASP A 129 15.09 -7.22 0.20
N THR A 130 14.99 -5.89 0.21
CA THR A 130 13.87 -5.17 -0.39
C THR A 130 13.92 -5.21 -1.91
N LEU A 131 15.12 -5.16 -2.52
CA LEU A 131 15.29 -5.28 -3.98
C LEU A 131 14.88 -6.68 -4.47
N ASN A 132 15.31 -7.73 -3.77
CA ASN A 132 14.90 -9.10 -4.09
C ASN A 132 13.40 -9.30 -3.92
N SER A 133 12.81 -8.68 -2.89
CA SER A 133 11.36 -8.73 -2.65
C SER A 133 10.58 -7.99 -3.75
N LEU A 134 11.11 -6.86 -4.23
CA LEU A 134 10.54 -6.13 -5.35
C LEU A 134 10.66 -6.97 -6.64
N GLY A 135 11.84 -7.52 -6.93
CA GLY A 135 12.05 -8.38 -8.09
C GLY A 135 11.09 -9.57 -8.13
N LEU A 136 10.92 -10.26 -7.02
CA LEU A 136 9.94 -11.36 -6.93
C LEU A 136 8.50 -10.86 -7.16
N SER A 137 8.14 -9.70 -6.63
CA SER A 137 6.81 -9.14 -6.85
C SER A 137 6.55 -8.81 -8.32
N VAL A 138 7.55 -8.28 -9.02
CA VAL A 138 7.48 -8.00 -10.47
C VAL A 138 7.32 -9.30 -11.26
N ILE A 139 8.11 -10.34 -10.95
CA ILE A 139 8.00 -11.65 -11.62
C ILE A 139 6.57 -12.20 -11.46
N VAL A 140 6.01 -12.16 -10.24
CA VAL A 140 4.62 -12.63 -10.00
C VAL A 140 3.62 -11.80 -10.79
N LEU A 141 3.78 -10.48 -10.87
CA LEU A 141 2.88 -9.62 -11.64
C LEU A 141 2.97 -9.86 -13.14
N CYS A 142 4.15 -10.22 -13.68
CA CYS A 142 4.35 -10.53 -15.09
C CYS A 142 3.64 -11.81 -15.56
N PHE A 143 3.14 -12.66 -14.67
CA PHE A 143 2.25 -13.76 -15.05
C PHE A 143 0.92 -13.28 -15.65
N ASN A 144 0.53 -12.03 -15.38
CA ASN A 144 -0.59 -11.39 -16.05
C ASN A 144 -0.06 -10.37 -17.07
N PRO A 145 -0.14 -10.65 -18.40
CA PRO A 145 0.43 -9.78 -19.42
C PRO A 145 -0.20 -8.39 -19.45
N TYR A 146 -1.44 -8.23 -19.00
CA TYR A 146 -2.11 -6.92 -18.95
C TYR A 146 -1.51 -5.97 -17.91
N VAL A 147 -0.83 -6.50 -16.91
CA VAL A 147 -0.19 -5.68 -15.86
C VAL A 147 1.02 -4.94 -16.39
N VAL A 148 1.74 -5.51 -17.37
CA VAL A 148 2.93 -4.89 -17.97
C VAL A 148 2.59 -3.60 -18.70
N THR A 149 1.39 -3.50 -19.25
CA THR A 149 0.89 -2.32 -19.97
C THR A 149 0.15 -1.33 -19.07
N ASP A 150 -0.07 -1.68 -17.79
CA ASP A 150 -0.73 -0.81 -16.82
C ASP A 150 0.24 0.28 -16.31
N PRO A 151 0.00 1.57 -16.61
CA PRO A 151 0.84 2.67 -16.14
C PRO A 151 0.99 2.70 -14.61
N SER A 152 -0.05 2.29 -13.87
CA SER A 152 -0.04 2.21 -12.42
C SER A 152 0.99 1.20 -11.90
N ALA A 153 1.12 0.06 -12.57
CA ALA A 153 2.12 -0.96 -12.27
C ALA A 153 3.54 -0.43 -12.46
N VAL A 154 3.78 0.17 -13.64
CA VAL A 154 5.11 0.70 -14.02
C VAL A 154 5.53 1.82 -13.06
N LEU A 155 4.68 2.82 -12.83
CA LEU A 155 4.95 3.92 -11.91
C LEU A 155 5.22 3.43 -10.49
N SER A 156 4.46 2.43 -10.05
CA SER A 156 4.62 1.86 -8.70
C SER A 156 5.95 1.14 -8.53
N VAL A 157 6.42 0.41 -9.53
CA VAL A 157 7.74 -0.25 -9.52
C VAL A 157 8.86 0.77 -9.58
N LEU A 158 8.75 1.74 -10.50
CA LEU A 158 9.75 2.81 -10.66
C LEU A 158 9.91 3.65 -9.39
N SER A 159 8.80 3.99 -8.72
CA SER A 159 8.84 4.73 -7.46
C SER A 159 9.62 3.98 -6.37
N VAL A 160 9.40 2.68 -6.23
CA VAL A 160 10.14 1.87 -5.25
C VAL A 160 11.61 1.71 -5.64
N LEU A 161 11.91 1.51 -6.94
CA LEU A 161 13.29 1.49 -7.42
C LEU A 161 14.00 2.82 -7.18
N GLY A 162 13.36 3.94 -7.48
CA GLY A 162 13.88 5.28 -7.18
C GLY A 162 14.23 5.43 -5.70
N MET A 163 13.33 5.00 -4.82
CA MET A 163 13.55 5.05 -3.38
C MET A 163 14.72 4.15 -2.93
N LEU A 164 14.88 2.98 -3.51
CA LEU A 164 15.90 2.00 -3.09
C LEU A 164 17.27 2.28 -3.66
N VAL A 165 17.34 2.85 -4.88
CA VAL A 165 18.59 3.08 -5.60
C VAL A 165 19.02 4.54 -5.51
N VAL A 166 18.12 5.48 -5.82
CA VAL A 166 18.46 6.90 -5.93
C VAL A 166 18.60 7.56 -4.55
N LYS A 167 17.74 7.20 -3.58
CA LYS A 167 17.80 7.81 -2.25
C LYS A 167 19.15 7.59 -1.54
N PRO A 168 19.74 6.39 -1.49
CA PRO A 168 21.07 6.19 -0.90
C PRO A 168 22.16 7.04 -1.56
N GLU A 169 22.16 7.13 -2.89
CA GLU A 169 23.11 7.93 -3.66
C GLU A 169 23.00 9.43 -3.31
N ILE A 170 21.76 9.93 -3.18
CA ILE A 170 21.51 11.32 -2.75
C ILE A 170 21.98 11.51 -1.31
N ASP A 171 21.65 10.58 -0.42
CA ASP A 171 22.03 10.64 0.99
C ASP A 171 23.56 10.66 1.16
N ASP A 172 24.29 9.86 0.40
CA ASP A 172 25.77 9.81 0.46
C ASP A 172 26.42 11.06 -0.14
N SER A 173 25.80 11.65 -1.16
CA SER A 173 26.34 12.82 -1.87
C SER A 173 26.08 14.16 -1.14
N ILE A 174 24.93 14.30 -0.52
CA ILE A 174 24.43 15.61 -0.04
C ILE A 174 24.33 15.68 1.49
N LYS A 175 24.30 14.56 2.21
CA LYS A 175 24.01 14.54 3.65
C LYS A 175 25.03 15.34 4.47
N PRO A 176 24.64 16.49 5.03
CA PRO A 176 25.52 17.25 5.89
C PRO A 176 25.79 16.49 7.20
N LYS A 177 27.04 16.50 7.65
CA LYS A 177 27.54 15.72 8.80
C LYS A 177 26.87 16.01 10.16
N LYS A 178 26.13 17.14 10.30
CA LYS A 178 25.40 17.49 11.52
C LYS A 178 24.05 18.11 11.16
N LEU A 179 22.97 17.37 11.31
CA LEU A 179 21.60 17.86 11.20
C LEU A 179 20.91 17.75 12.56
N ASN A 180 20.23 18.82 12.98
CA ASN A 180 19.31 18.80 14.12
C ASN A 180 18.08 17.93 13.77
N GLY A 181 17.36 17.42 14.77
CA GLY A 181 16.24 16.49 14.54
C GLY A 181 15.19 16.99 13.53
N PHE A 182 14.83 18.27 13.58
CA PHE A 182 13.87 18.88 12.66
C PHE A 182 14.41 19.03 11.23
N THR A 183 15.65 19.50 11.08
CA THR A 183 16.29 19.63 9.77
C THR A 183 16.59 18.29 9.12
N ARG A 184 16.85 17.25 9.93
CA ARG A 184 16.95 15.86 9.46
C ARG A 184 15.63 15.35 8.91
N TYR A 185 14.52 15.60 9.61
CA TYR A 185 13.18 15.19 9.14
C TYR A 185 12.83 15.86 7.80
N LEU A 186 13.09 17.17 7.66
CA LEU A 186 12.87 17.89 6.41
C LEU A 186 13.76 17.35 5.28
N TYR A 187 15.04 17.10 5.55
CA TYR A 187 15.96 16.52 4.58
C TYR A 187 15.50 15.14 4.11
N ASP A 188 15.18 14.23 5.06
CA ASP A 188 14.71 12.88 4.74
C ASP A 188 13.39 12.90 3.94
N SER A 189 12.51 13.86 4.23
CA SER A 189 11.25 14.06 3.48
C SER A 189 11.49 14.56 2.06
N LEU A 190 12.40 15.54 1.87
CA LEU A 190 12.73 16.09 0.56
C LEU A 190 13.45 15.06 -0.32
N THR A 191 14.46 14.36 0.23
CA THR A 191 15.19 13.32 -0.53
C THR A 191 14.30 12.15 -0.88
N PHE A 192 13.35 11.79 -0.01
CA PHE A 192 12.33 10.81 -0.30
C PHE A 192 11.46 11.24 -1.49
N THR A 193 10.95 12.48 -1.47
CA THR A 193 10.11 13.02 -2.56
C THR A 193 10.88 13.06 -3.88
N LEU A 194 12.13 13.55 -3.87
CA LEU A 194 12.97 13.61 -5.07
C LEU A 194 13.33 12.22 -5.63
N SER A 195 13.46 11.20 -4.78
CA SER A 195 13.78 9.84 -5.23
C SER A 195 12.60 9.11 -5.86
N VAL A 196 11.38 9.62 -5.66
CA VAL A 196 10.12 9.03 -6.16
C VAL A 196 9.62 9.77 -7.42
N MET A 197 10.06 11.01 -7.65
CA MET A 197 9.81 11.77 -8.88
C MET A 197 10.71 11.31 -10.01
#